data_bd9c96f249866cea9af6268050130d00
#
_entry.id   bd9c96f249866cea9af6268050130d00
#
_cell.length_a   1.000
_cell.length_b   1.000
_cell.length_c   1.000
_cell.angle_alpha   90.00
_cell.angle_beta   90.00
_cell.angle_gamma   90.00
#
_symmetry.space_group_name_H-M   'P 1'
#
loop_
_entity.id
_entity.type
_entity.pdbx_description
1 polymer ?
#
loop_
_entity_poly.entity_id
_entity_poly.type
_entity_poly.pdbx_seq_one_letter_code
_entity_poly.pdbx_strand_id
1 'polypeptide(L)'
;MTVRSRVAMLVAEFLGTGILATAVINVARSQIGIGYFVAFSMAIAFTVMVMVFGSLSGGHFNPAVTIGMWTLRKINTLQAVSYVAVQMLGAFGAWRLAEYFTGTKIVSIAGTSFEWKVLVAEIVGTAVFAVGYAAAVYKKQEGASMATAMGLALFVGVIVASLASNGQLNPAVALANQSWDRAYIFGPIVGAVVGMNLYAYLFAPEANGATAVASSSRSRSASRSAGRKTSSRAKA
;
A
#
# COMPACT_ATOMS: atom_id res chain seq x y z
N MET A 1 18.08 -7.64 12.22
CA MET A 1 18.05 -6.24 11.76
C MET A 1 18.90 -5.37 12.67
N THR A 2 19.74 -4.52 12.10
CA THR A 2 20.53 -3.55 12.86
C THR A 2 19.65 -2.41 13.37
N VAL A 3 20.13 -1.64 14.39
CA VAL A 3 19.44 -0.43 14.85
C VAL A 3 19.26 0.57 13.71
N ARG A 4 20.32 0.76 12.89
CA ARG A 4 20.29 1.64 11.71
C ARG A 4 19.16 1.26 10.73
N SER A 5 18.96 -0.03 10.45
CA SER A 5 17.90 -0.46 9.52
C SER A 5 16.49 -0.22 10.08
N ARG A 6 16.29 -0.40 11.40
CA ARG A 6 15.00 -0.10 12.04
C ARG A 6 14.68 1.39 12.00
N VAL A 7 15.66 2.24 12.31
CA VAL A 7 15.49 3.70 12.23
C VAL A 7 15.18 4.13 10.78
N ALA A 8 15.91 3.59 9.79
CA ALA A 8 15.68 3.89 8.38
C ALA A 8 14.25 3.55 7.92
N MET A 9 13.71 2.41 8.37
CA MET A 9 12.32 2.03 8.08
C MET A 9 11.30 3.02 8.65
N LEU A 10 11.49 3.44 9.91
CA LEU A 10 10.58 4.40 10.56
C LEU A 10 10.66 5.78 9.92
N VAL A 11 11.87 6.24 9.58
CA VAL A 11 12.06 7.50 8.85
C VAL A 11 11.43 7.44 7.46
N ALA A 12 11.56 6.32 6.76
CA ALA A 12 10.93 6.11 5.46
C ALA A 12 9.40 6.21 5.54
N GLU A 13 8.78 5.57 6.54
CA GLU A 13 7.33 5.65 6.74
C GLU A 13 6.87 7.05 7.15
N PHE A 14 7.63 7.74 8.00
CA PHE A 14 7.37 9.13 8.38
C PHE A 14 7.41 10.07 7.17
N LEU A 15 8.52 10.04 6.41
CA LEU A 15 8.71 10.92 5.25
C LEU A 15 7.74 10.59 4.12
N GLY A 16 7.57 9.31 3.80
CA GLY A 16 6.67 8.88 2.73
C GLY A 16 5.22 9.27 3.02
N THR A 17 4.75 9.11 4.26
CA THR A 17 3.41 9.55 4.66
C THR A 17 3.30 11.07 4.64
N GLY A 18 4.31 11.79 5.14
CA GLY A 18 4.31 13.25 5.14
C GLY A 18 4.26 13.84 3.73
N ILE A 19 5.06 13.31 2.80
CA ILE A 19 5.08 13.77 1.39
C ILE A 19 3.74 13.44 0.72
N LEU A 20 3.22 12.23 0.90
CA LEU A 20 1.91 11.84 0.38
C LEU A 20 0.82 12.78 0.88
N ALA A 21 0.77 13.02 2.19
CA ALA A 21 -0.22 13.92 2.80
C ALA A 21 -0.10 15.36 2.28
N THR A 22 1.13 15.88 2.11
CA THR A 22 1.37 17.22 1.55
C THR A 22 0.84 17.34 0.12
N ALA A 23 1.06 16.31 -0.72
CA ALA A 23 0.56 16.28 -2.09
C ALA A 23 -0.98 16.34 -2.12
N VAL A 24 -1.64 15.59 -1.23
CA VAL A 24 -3.11 15.59 -1.13
C VAL A 24 -3.65 16.93 -0.64
N ILE A 25 -3.05 17.51 0.41
CA ILE A 25 -3.43 18.85 0.91
C ILE A 25 -3.37 19.88 -0.23
N ASN A 26 -2.29 19.85 -1.01
CA ASN A 26 -2.10 20.81 -2.10
C ASN A 26 -3.20 20.70 -3.16
N VAL A 27 -3.54 19.50 -3.60
CA VAL A 27 -4.63 19.31 -4.58
C VAL A 27 -5.99 19.62 -4.02
N ALA A 28 -6.29 19.24 -2.79
CA ALA A 28 -7.55 19.53 -2.12
C ALA A 28 -7.78 21.05 -1.99
N ARG A 29 -6.71 21.83 -1.84
CA ARG A 29 -6.76 23.30 -1.74
C ARG A 29 -6.81 24.00 -3.10
N SER A 30 -6.36 23.38 -4.17
CA SER A 30 -6.28 24.01 -5.50
C SER A 30 -7.64 24.26 -6.15
N GLN A 31 -8.75 23.85 -5.52
CA GLN A 31 -10.12 23.95 -6.03
C GLN A 31 -10.33 23.31 -7.43
N ILE A 32 -9.31 22.64 -7.94
CA ILE A 32 -9.42 21.82 -9.14
C ILE A 32 -10.25 20.55 -8.87
N GLY A 33 -10.72 20.38 -7.67
CA GLY A 33 -11.62 19.46 -6.95
C GLY A 33 -12.29 18.30 -7.66
N ILE A 34 -11.80 17.85 -8.80
CA ILE A 34 -12.28 16.66 -9.46
C ILE A 34 -11.53 15.47 -8.83
N GLY A 35 -12.26 14.47 -8.35
CA GLY A 35 -11.69 13.26 -7.73
C GLY A 35 -10.56 12.61 -8.54
N TYR A 36 -10.56 12.78 -9.86
CA TYR A 36 -9.50 12.35 -10.75
C TYR A 36 -8.14 12.99 -10.43
N PHE A 37 -8.08 14.32 -10.18
CA PHE A 37 -6.81 14.97 -9.85
C PHE A 37 -6.29 14.59 -8.47
N VAL A 38 -7.19 14.36 -7.51
CA VAL A 38 -6.81 13.83 -6.20
C VAL A 38 -6.22 12.44 -6.38
N ALA A 39 -6.89 11.55 -7.12
CA ALA A 39 -6.43 10.20 -7.39
C ALA A 39 -5.06 10.19 -8.09
N PHE A 40 -4.88 11.03 -9.10
CA PHE A 40 -3.63 11.13 -9.85
C PHE A 40 -2.47 11.62 -8.96
N SER A 41 -2.71 12.67 -8.17
CA SER A 41 -1.72 13.21 -7.24
C SER A 41 -1.30 12.19 -6.18
N MET A 42 -2.29 11.51 -5.57
CA MET A 42 -2.03 10.47 -4.59
C MET A 42 -1.23 9.31 -5.20
N ALA A 43 -1.64 8.85 -6.38
CA ALA A 43 -0.98 7.74 -7.07
C ALA A 43 0.48 8.06 -7.42
N ILE A 44 0.75 9.24 -7.98
CA ILE A 44 2.11 9.65 -8.33
C ILE A 44 2.97 9.80 -7.07
N ALA A 45 2.49 10.54 -6.06
CA ALA A 45 3.24 10.71 -4.82
C ALA A 45 3.54 9.35 -4.16
N PHE A 46 2.55 8.48 -4.07
CA PHE A 46 2.71 7.14 -3.52
C PHE A 46 3.70 6.29 -4.33
N THR A 47 3.57 6.28 -5.66
CA THR A 47 4.49 5.55 -6.56
C THR A 47 5.93 5.99 -6.35
N VAL A 48 6.19 7.31 -6.34
CA VAL A 48 7.54 7.85 -6.12
C VAL A 48 8.07 7.46 -4.75
N MET A 49 7.24 7.56 -3.70
CA MET A 49 7.67 7.18 -2.34
C MET A 49 7.94 5.68 -2.22
N VAL A 50 7.16 4.83 -2.88
CA VAL A 50 7.45 3.38 -2.94
C VAL A 50 8.72 3.10 -3.72
N MET A 51 9.00 3.80 -4.81
CA MET A 51 10.27 3.68 -5.55
C MET A 51 11.48 4.01 -4.66
N VAL A 52 11.38 5.06 -3.85
CA VAL A 52 12.48 5.54 -3.01
C VAL A 52 12.63 4.70 -1.74
N PHE A 53 11.55 4.40 -1.06
CA PHE A 53 11.55 3.84 0.29
C PHE A 53 11.01 2.41 0.39
N GLY A 54 10.35 1.90 -0.65
CA GLY A 54 9.64 0.62 -0.60
C GLY A 54 10.53 -0.57 -0.26
N SER A 55 11.76 -0.58 -0.74
CA SER A 55 12.75 -1.62 -0.40
C SER A 55 13.20 -1.59 1.08
N LEU A 56 13.03 -0.46 1.76
CA LEU A 56 13.40 -0.29 3.17
C LEU A 56 12.26 -0.68 4.11
N SER A 57 11.06 -0.14 3.89
CA SER A 57 9.93 -0.25 4.82
C SER A 57 8.78 -1.13 4.33
N GLY A 58 8.76 -1.46 3.05
CA GLY A 58 7.62 -2.06 2.37
C GLY A 58 6.69 -1.04 1.72
N GLY A 59 6.88 0.26 1.98
CA GLY A 59 6.13 1.35 1.36
C GLY A 59 4.66 1.41 1.80
N HIS A 60 4.39 1.30 3.10
CA HIS A 60 3.03 1.34 3.60
C HIS A 60 2.44 2.75 3.52
N PHE A 61 3.09 3.74 4.13
CA PHE A 61 2.70 5.16 4.19
C PHE A 61 1.23 5.42 4.55
N ASN A 62 0.62 4.44 5.22
CA ASN A 62 -0.82 4.39 5.45
C ASN A 62 -1.13 3.46 6.64
N PRO A 63 -1.77 3.94 7.71
CA PRO A 63 -2.19 3.10 8.83
C PRO A 63 -3.10 1.93 8.43
N ALA A 64 -4.00 2.13 7.47
CA ALA A 64 -4.89 1.07 7.00
C ALA A 64 -4.11 -0.06 6.31
N VAL A 65 -3.16 0.29 5.43
CA VAL A 65 -2.25 -0.69 4.79
C VAL A 65 -1.43 -1.42 5.86
N THR A 66 -0.90 -0.70 6.84
CA THR A 66 -0.12 -1.27 7.93
C THR A 66 -0.92 -2.29 8.74
N ILE A 67 -2.16 -1.97 9.08
CA ILE A 67 -3.07 -2.88 9.79
C ILE A 67 -3.41 -4.09 8.90
N GLY A 68 -3.71 -3.88 7.62
CA GLY A 68 -3.96 -4.98 6.68
C GLY A 68 -2.77 -5.94 6.57
N MET A 69 -1.54 -5.43 6.45
CA MET A 69 -0.31 -6.23 6.42
C MET A 69 -0.05 -6.96 7.73
N TRP A 70 -0.42 -6.36 8.85
CA TRP A 70 -0.38 -7.01 10.15
C TRP A 70 -1.37 -8.18 10.26
N THR A 71 -2.60 -8.05 9.77
CA THR A 71 -3.58 -9.16 9.74
C THR A 71 -3.11 -10.31 8.86
N LEU A 72 -2.37 -10.05 7.80
CA LEU A 72 -1.70 -11.05 6.96
C LEU A 72 -0.43 -11.65 7.62
N ARG A 73 -0.06 -11.21 8.82
CA ARG A 73 1.18 -11.61 9.52
C ARG A 73 2.45 -11.35 8.71
N LYS A 74 2.43 -10.38 7.80
CA LYS A 74 3.60 -9.96 7.03
C LYS A 74 4.53 -9.05 7.85
N ILE A 75 4.00 -8.40 8.87
CA ILE A 75 4.74 -7.62 9.86
C ILE A 75 4.29 -8.02 11.27
N ASN A 76 5.16 -7.84 12.27
CA ASN A 76 4.82 -8.10 13.67
C ASN A 76 4.10 -6.90 14.30
N THR A 77 3.49 -7.12 15.47
CA THR A 77 2.71 -6.09 16.18
C THR A 77 3.53 -4.85 16.54
N LEU A 78 4.76 -5.03 17.01
CA LEU A 78 5.61 -3.88 17.37
C LEU A 78 5.93 -3.02 16.14
N GLN A 79 6.22 -3.65 15.02
CA GLN A 79 6.44 -2.94 13.76
C GLN A 79 5.18 -2.22 13.29
N ALA A 80 4.02 -2.86 13.37
CA ALA A 80 2.74 -2.26 13.00
C ALA A 80 2.44 -1.01 13.83
N VAL A 81 2.55 -1.10 15.17
CA VAL A 81 2.33 0.03 16.08
C VAL A 81 3.31 1.16 15.80
N SER A 82 4.61 0.83 15.63
CA SER A 82 5.64 1.83 15.34
C SER A 82 5.39 2.53 14.01
N TYR A 83 4.99 1.79 12.97
CA TYR A 83 4.67 2.36 11.66
C TYR A 83 3.47 3.31 11.74
N VAL A 84 2.36 2.88 12.34
CA VAL A 84 1.18 3.75 12.52
C VAL A 84 1.55 5.03 13.26
N ALA A 85 2.34 4.94 14.34
CA ALA A 85 2.76 6.11 15.10
C ALA A 85 3.56 7.11 14.24
N VAL A 86 4.58 6.65 13.48
CA VAL A 86 5.39 7.57 12.66
C VAL A 86 4.64 8.07 11.42
N GLN A 87 3.70 7.29 10.87
CA GLN A 87 2.82 7.72 9.79
C GLN A 87 1.90 8.87 10.25
N MET A 88 1.31 8.75 11.44
CA MET A 88 0.49 9.82 12.03
C MET A 88 1.32 11.07 12.33
N LEU A 89 2.55 10.92 12.81
CA LEU A 89 3.47 12.04 13.00
C LEU A 89 3.87 12.70 11.68
N GLY A 90 4.11 11.93 10.62
CA GLY A 90 4.38 12.44 9.26
C GLY A 90 3.21 13.26 8.72
N ALA A 91 1.99 12.76 8.88
CA ALA A 91 0.77 13.47 8.49
C ALA A 91 0.55 14.76 9.30
N PHE A 92 0.79 14.71 10.61
CA PHE A 92 0.75 15.91 11.47
C PHE A 92 1.79 16.94 11.02
N GLY A 93 3.03 16.51 10.73
CA GLY A 93 4.07 17.38 10.21
C GLY A 93 3.68 18.02 8.87
N ALA A 94 3.08 17.25 7.96
CA ALA A 94 2.58 17.74 6.68
C ALA A 94 1.49 18.81 6.84
N TRP A 95 0.53 18.56 7.73
CA TRP A 95 -0.49 19.53 8.08
C TRP A 95 0.12 20.86 8.59
N ARG A 96 1.00 20.80 9.60
CA ARG A 96 1.63 22.00 10.17
C ARG A 96 2.52 22.75 9.17
N LEU A 97 3.23 22.00 8.33
CA LEU A 97 4.07 22.58 7.27
C LEU A 97 3.22 23.30 6.21
N ALA A 98 2.10 22.70 5.81
CA ALA A 98 1.18 23.32 4.86
C ALA A 98 0.58 24.62 5.41
N GLU A 99 0.16 24.66 6.68
CA GLU A 99 -0.30 25.89 7.33
C GLU A 99 0.79 26.95 7.38
N TYR A 100 2.03 26.57 7.67
CA TYR A 100 3.17 27.48 7.68
C TYR A 100 3.42 28.11 6.30
N PHE A 101 3.45 27.28 5.23
CA PHE A 101 3.70 27.79 3.88
C PHE A 101 2.58 28.66 3.33
N THR A 102 1.35 28.39 3.69
CA THR A 102 0.18 29.10 3.15
C THR A 102 -0.26 30.26 4.01
N GLY A 103 0.22 30.36 5.25
CA GLY A 103 -0.26 31.34 6.24
C GLY A 103 -1.72 31.18 6.63
N THR A 104 -2.36 30.07 6.27
CA THR A 104 -3.79 29.82 6.50
C THR A 104 -4.02 28.45 7.14
N LYS A 105 -5.08 28.33 7.94
CA LYS A 105 -5.47 27.04 8.53
C LYS A 105 -6.00 26.09 7.47
N ILE A 106 -5.67 24.80 7.61
CA ILE A 106 -6.29 23.75 6.82
C ILE A 106 -7.69 23.51 7.34
N VAL A 107 -8.67 23.68 6.46
CA VAL A 107 -10.09 23.45 6.78
C VAL A 107 -10.45 22.03 6.34
N SER A 108 -11.27 21.37 7.14
CA SER A 108 -11.78 20.03 6.82
C SER A 108 -12.51 20.03 5.47
N ILE A 109 -12.22 19.03 4.65
CA ILE A 109 -12.96 18.74 3.42
C ILE A 109 -14.02 17.64 3.63
N ALA A 110 -14.11 17.06 4.84
CA ALA A 110 -15.18 16.16 5.23
C ALA A 110 -16.46 16.95 5.51
N GLY A 111 -17.62 16.31 5.35
CA GLY A 111 -18.89 16.84 5.82
C GLY A 111 -18.92 17.04 7.34
N THR A 112 -19.92 17.73 7.83
CA THR A 112 -20.09 18.01 9.27
C THR A 112 -20.73 16.87 10.06
N SER A 113 -21.30 15.88 9.37
CA SER A 113 -21.98 14.72 9.94
C SER A 113 -21.46 13.42 9.37
N PHE A 114 -21.56 12.36 10.14
CA PHE A 114 -21.23 11.00 9.67
C PHE A 114 -22.23 10.55 8.58
N GLU A 115 -21.70 10.07 7.47
CA GLU A 115 -22.50 9.54 6.37
C GLU A 115 -22.11 8.11 6.00
N TRP A 116 -23.09 7.21 5.98
CA TRP A 116 -22.89 5.80 5.58
C TRP A 116 -22.32 5.66 4.16
N LYS A 117 -22.71 6.54 3.23
CA LYS A 117 -22.21 6.53 1.86
C LYS A 117 -20.71 6.76 1.80
N VAL A 118 -20.22 7.70 2.59
CA VAL A 118 -18.79 8.01 2.70
C VAL A 118 -18.04 6.81 3.30
N LEU A 119 -18.56 6.23 4.37
CA LEU A 119 -17.93 5.04 4.98
C LEU A 119 -17.82 3.88 3.97
N VAL A 120 -18.91 3.56 3.28
CA VAL A 120 -18.91 2.47 2.29
C VAL A 120 -17.99 2.77 1.13
N ALA A 121 -17.95 4.01 0.63
CA ALA A 121 -17.04 4.43 -0.43
C ALA A 121 -15.57 4.27 -0.03
N GLU A 122 -15.21 4.68 1.20
CA GLU A 122 -13.86 4.51 1.74
C GLU A 122 -13.51 3.02 1.93
N ILE A 123 -14.46 2.18 2.39
CA ILE A 123 -14.25 0.73 2.48
C ILE A 123 -13.96 0.13 1.11
N VAL A 124 -14.83 0.39 0.13
CA VAL A 124 -14.72 -0.22 -1.20
C VAL A 124 -13.48 0.26 -1.93
N GLY A 125 -13.23 1.57 -1.95
CA GLY A 125 -12.04 2.13 -2.59
C GLY A 125 -10.75 1.62 -1.96
N THR A 126 -10.69 1.55 -0.63
CA THR A 126 -9.50 0.99 0.06
C THR A 126 -9.38 -0.51 -0.17
N ALA A 127 -10.48 -1.27 -0.27
CA ALA A 127 -10.40 -2.68 -0.58
C ALA A 127 -9.83 -2.92 -1.99
N VAL A 128 -10.21 -2.13 -2.99
CA VAL A 128 -9.63 -2.18 -4.34
C VAL A 128 -8.13 -1.88 -4.30
N PHE A 129 -7.72 -0.81 -3.64
CA PHE A 129 -6.30 -0.49 -3.43
C PHE A 129 -5.55 -1.65 -2.75
N ALA A 130 -6.12 -2.18 -1.67
CA ALA A 130 -5.52 -3.23 -0.86
C ALA A 130 -5.34 -4.56 -1.61
N VAL A 131 -6.28 -4.91 -2.48
CA VAL A 131 -6.14 -6.07 -3.39
C VAL A 131 -4.92 -5.91 -4.30
N GLY A 132 -4.75 -4.75 -4.93
CA GLY A 132 -3.59 -4.49 -5.79
C GLY A 132 -2.27 -4.44 -5.02
N TYR A 133 -2.28 -3.85 -3.82
CA TYR A 133 -1.13 -3.84 -2.93
C TYR A 133 -0.72 -5.27 -2.53
N ALA A 134 -1.67 -6.08 -2.06
CA ALA A 134 -1.43 -7.47 -1.71
C ALA A 134 -0.93 -8.27 -2.91
N ALA A 135 -1.48 -8.04 -4.11
CA ALA A 135 -1.01 -8.67 -5.34
C ALA A 135 0.47 -8.41 -5.60
N ALA A 136 0.92 -7.17 -5.45
CA ALA A 136 2.34 -6.81 -5.62
C ALA A 136 3.22 -7.55 -4.60
N VAL A 137 2.80 -7.61 -3.33
CA VAL A 137 3.52 -8.31 -2.26
C VAL A 137 3.58 -9.81 -2.49
N TYR A 138 2.46 -10.47 -2.79
CA TYR A 138 2.41 -11.92 -2.98
C TYR A 138 3.12 -12.38 -4.27
N LYS A 139 3.10 -11.54 -5.32
CA LYS A 139 3.88 -11.75 -6.55
C LYS A 139 5.36 -11.39 -6.39
N LYS A 140 5.78 -10.95 -5.21
CA LYS A 140 7.17 -10.56 -4.91
C LYS A 140 7.70 -9.53 -5.91
N GLN A 141 6.86 -8.57 -6.29
CA GLN A 141 7.30 -7.47 -7.14
C GLN A 141 8.27 -6.56 -6.37
N GLU A 142 9.22 -5.97 -7.07
CA GLU A 142 10.26 -5.11 -6.51
C GLU A 142 10.46 -3.86 -7.37
N GLY A 143 11.10 -2.84 -6.77
CA GLY A 143 11.49 -1.62 -7.48
C GLY A 143 10.33 -0.93 -8.19
N ALA A 144 10.54 -0.55 -9.45
CA ALA A 144 9.55 0.18 -10.25
C ALA A 144 8.26 -0.63 -10.50
N SER A 145 8.36 -1.95 -10.67
CA SER A 145 7.18 -2.81 -10.87
C SER A 145 6.25 -2.80 -9.65
N MET A 146 6.81 -2.95 -8.46
CA MET A 146 6.05 -2.87 -7.21
C MET A 146 5.42 -1.49 -7.05
N ALA A 147 6.20 -0.44 -7.21
CA ALA A 147 5.75 0.93 -7.05
C ALA A 147 4.62 1.29 -8.00
N THR A 148 4.77 0.94 -9.29
CA THR A 148 3.74 1.19 -10.31
C THR A 148 2.46 0.41 -10.04
N ALA A 149 2.57 -0.88 -9.70
CA ALA A 149 1.39 -1.70 -9.39
C ALA A 149 0.61 -1.15 -8.19
N MET A 150 1.32 -0.79 -7.11
CA MET A 150 0.71 -0.25 -5.90
C MET A 150 0.11 1.15 -6.14
N GLY A 151 0.82 2.02 -6.89
CA GLY A 151 0.34 3.37 -7.20
C GLY A 151 -0.89 3.35 -8.12
N LEU A 152 -0.91 2.51 -9.14
CA LEU A 152 -2.08 2.35 -10.00
C LEU A 152 -3.28 1.74 -9.24
N ALA A 153 -3.03 0.81 -8.32
CA ALA A 153 -4.08 0.29 -7.46
C ALA A 153 -4.67 1.38 -6.56
N LEU A 154 -3.82 2.27 -6.00
CA LEU A 154 -4.28 3.43 -5.24
C LEU A 154 -5.10 4.38 -6.12
N PHE A 155 -4.64 4.67 -7.35
CA PHE A 155 -5.37 5.49 -8.31
C PHE A 155 -6.81 4.98 -8.53
N VAL A 156 -6.94 3.69 -8.86
CA VAL A 156 -8.26 3.08 -9.09
C VAL A 156 -9.10 3.10 -7.82
N GLY A 157 -8.51 2.79 -6.66
CA GLY A 157 -9.19 2.84 -5.37
C GLY A 157 -9.78 4.22 -5.07
N VAL A 158 -9.00 5.29 -5.28
CA VAL A 158 -9.47 6.68 -5.07
C VAL A 158 -10.59 7.04 -6.06
N ILE A 159 -10.46 6.68 -7.34
CA ILE A 159 -11.53 6.90 -8.33
C ILE A 159 -12.83 6.22 -7.90
N VAL A 160 -12.77 4.98 -7.44
CA VAL A 160 -13.94 4.25 -6.96
C VAL A 160 -14.57 4.92 -5.74
N ALA A 161 -13.77 5.33 -4.76
CA ALA A 161 -14.25 6.02 -3.56
C ALA A 161 -14.84 7.39 -3.88
N SER A 162 -14.33 8.09 -4.89
CA SER A 162 -14.76 9.45 -5.28
C SER A 162 -16.21 9.52 -5.78
N LEU A 163 -16.90 8.40 -5.93
CA LEU A 163 -18.35 8.38 -6.20
C LEU A 163 -19.17 8.94 -5.02
N ALA A 164 -18.69 8.82 -3.78
CA ALA A 164 -19.44 9.26 -2.61
C ALA A 164 -18.56 9.77 -1.45
N SER A 165 -17.24 9.81 -1.62
CA SER A 165 -16.30 10.33 -0.61
C SER A 165 -15.23 11.21 -1.25
N ASN A 166 -14.35 11.79 -0.42
CA ASN A 166 -13.16 12.50 -0.89
C ASN A 166 -11.99 11.55 -1.25
N GLY A 167 -12.20 10.24 -1.18
CA GLY A 167 -11.22 9.22 -1.57
C GLY A 167 -9.92 9.28 -0.76
N GLN A 168 -10.00 9.46 0.55
CA GLN A 168 -8.80 9.58 1.39
C GLN A 168 -8.04 8.27 1.49
N LEU A 169 -8.74 7.13 1.63
CA LEU A 169 -8.23 5.75 1.71
C LEU A 169 -7.10 5.55 2.73
N ASN A 170 -6.86 6.54 3.58
CA ASN A 170 -5.69 6.61 4.44
C ASN A 170 -5.99 7.47 5.68
N PRO A 171 -6.07 6.90 6.89
CA PRO A 171 -6.32 7.65 8.11
C PRO A 171 -5.29 8.76 8.38
N ALA A 172 -4.03 8.59 7.98
CA ALA A 172 -3.02 9.62 8.14
C ALA A 172 -3.27 10.82 7.19
N VAL A 173 -3.66 10.56 5.95
CA VAL A 173 -4.07 11.61 5.00
C VAL A 173 -5.33 12.32 5.51
N ALA A 174 -6.29 11.59 6.07
CA ALA A 174 -7.48 12.18 6.69
C ALA A 174 -7.13 13.12 7.85
N LEU A 175 -6.18 12.75 8.69
CA LEU A 175 -5.67 13.65 9.75
C LEU A 175 -5.09 14.93 9.15
N ALA A 176 -4.23 14.80 8.14
CA ALA A 176 -3.54 15.94 7.52
C ALA A 176 -4.52 16.93 6.85
N ASN A 177 -5.61 16.43 6.26
CA ASN A 177 -6.68 17.21 5.66
C ASN A 177 -7.74 17.68 6.67
N GLN A 178 -7.51 17.48 7.97
CA GLN A 178 -8.47 17.80 9.03
C GLN A 178 -9.83 17.11 8.90
N SER A 179 -9.88 16.01 8.13
CA SER A 179 -11.07 15.21 7.88
C SER A 179 -11.12 14.01 8.84
N TRP A 180 -10.88 14.29 10.13
CA TRP A 180 -10.79 13.27 11.18
C TRP A 180 -12.19 12.84 11.63
N ASP A 181 -12.85 12.07 10.75
CA ASP A 181 -14.19 11.51 10.96
C ASP A 181 -14.14 9.98 10.97
N ARG A 182 -15.16 9.36 11.58
CA ARG A 182 -15.27 7.90 11.70
C ARG A 182 -15.25 7.19 10.34
N ALA A 183 -15.83 7.78 9.31
CA ALA A 183 -15.83 7.19 7.98
C ALA A 183 -14.42 7.12 7.38
N TYR A 184 -13.63 8.18 7.54
CA TYR A 184 -12.25 8.27 7.03
C TYR A 184 -11.21 7.58 7.90
N ILE A 185 -11.56 7.19 9.13
CA ILE A 185 -10.72 6.38 10.00
C ILE A 185 -10.99 4.88 9.80
N PHE A 186 -12.25 4.48 10.02
CA PHE A 186 -12.62 3.06 10.02
C PHE A 186 -12.84 2.50 8.62
N GLY A 187 -13.35 3.31 7.69
CA GLY A 187 -13.57 2.88 6.30
C GLY A 187 -12.29 2.31 5.65
N PRO A 188 -11.19 3.08 5.61
CA PRO A 188 -9.93 2.58 5.08
C PRO A 188 -9.39 1.35 5.80
N ILE A 189 -9.48 1.30 7.14
CA ILE A 189 -8.99 0.15 7.91
C ILE A 189 -9.76 -1.12 7.55
N VAL A 190 -11.10 -1.05 7.55
CA VAL A 190 -11.94 -2.20 7.16
C VAL A 190 -11.66 -2.61 5.72
N GLY A 191 -11.60 -1.65 4.80
CA GLY A 191 -11.31 -1.89 3.39
C GLY A 191 -9.97 -2.59 3.18
N ALA A 192 -8.91 -2.12 3.84
CA ALA A 192 -7.58 -2.73 3.75
C ALA A 192 -7.56 -4.16 4.29
N VAL A 193 -8.16 -4.38 5.45
CA VAL A 193 -8.25 -5.73 6.04
C VAL A 193 -9.03 -6.67 5.11
N VAL A 194 -10.19 -6.25 4.62
CA VAL A 194 -11.00 -7.07 3.71
C VAL A 194 -10.26 -7.35 2.41
N GLY A 195 -9.76 -6.32 1.73
CA GLY A 195 -9.12 -6.45 0.42
C GLY A 195 -7.85 -7.31 0.45
N MET A 196 -6.97 -7.09 1.44
CA MET A 196 -5.73 -7.86 1.56
C MET A 196 -5.99 -9.32 1.92
N ASN A 197 -6.90 -9.60 2.88
CA ASN A 197 -7.20 -10.96 3.26
C ASN A 197 -7.98 -11.70 2.17
N LEU A 198 -8.86 -11.03 1.43
CA LEU A 198 -9.54 -11.58 0.26
C LEU A 198 -8.52 -12.03 -0.81
N TYR A 199 -7.55 -11.14 -1.13
CA TYR A 199 -6.49 -11.50 -2.07
C TYR A 199 -5.67 -12.69 -1.57
N ALA A 200 -5.26 -12.66 -0.31
CA ALA A 200 -4.45 -13.71 0.29
C ALA A 200 -5.14 -15.07 0.27
N TYR A 201 -6.45 -15.08 0.52
CA TYR A 201 -7.23 -16.31 0.58
C TYR A 201 -7.56 -16.89 -0.81
N LEU A 202 -7.95 -16.04 -1.77
CA LEU A 202 -8.46 -16.50 -3.07
C LEU A 202 -7.42 -16.51 -4.19
N PHE A 203 -6.45 -15.59 -4.17
CA PHE A 203 -5.61 -15.32 -5.34
C PHE A 203 -4.12 -15.43 -5.07
N ALA A 204 -3.70 -15.59 -3.81
CA ALA A 204 -2.27 -15.76 -3.52
C ALA A 204 -1.76 -17.07 -4.13
N PRO A 205 -0.55 -17.09 -4.74
CA PRO A 205 0.03 -18.31 -5.26
C PRO A 205 0.15 -19.37 -4.16
N GLU A 206 -0.30 -20.59 -4.45
CA GLU A 206 -0.12 -21.72 -3.53
C GLU A 206 1.36 -22.00 -3.28
N ALA A 207 1.74 -22.14 -2.02
CA ALA A 207 3.13 -22.39 -1.62
C ALA A 207 3.71 -23.71 -2.21
N ASN A 208 2.87 -24.62 -2.67
CA ASN A 208 3.24 -25.99 -3.09
C ASN A 208 3.42 -26.16 -4.61
N GLY A 209 3.01 -25.21 -5.44
CA GLY A 209 3.12 -25.37 -6.90
C GLY A 209 4.56 -25.29 -7.44
N ALA A 210 5.41 -24.50 -6.81
CA ALA A 210 6.78 -24.26 -7.28
C ALA A 210 7.74 -25.45 -6.99
N THR A 211 7.51 -26.20 -5.89
CA THR A 211 8.33 -27.35 -5.53
C THR A 211 8.02 -28.60 -6.36
N ALA A 212 6.76 -28.81 -6.74
CA ALA A 212 6.35 -29.94 -7.56
C ALA A 212 6.90 -29.86 -9.02
N VAL A 213 6.85 -28.65 -9.62
CA VAL A 213 7.38 -28.42 -10.97
C VAL A 213 8.91 -28.50 -11.01
N ALA A 214 9.59 -27.96 -9.99
CA ALA A 214 11.05 -28.00 -9.89
C ALA A 214 11.56 -29.43 -9.63
N SER A 215 10.85 -30.26 -8.86
CA SER A 215 11.21 -31.67 -8.61
C SER A 215 10.98 -32.55 -9.86
N SER A 216 9.90 -32.31 -10.62
CA SER A 216 9.62 -33.05 -11.85
C SER A 216 10.58 -32.70 -12.99
N SER A 217 11.07 -31.45 -13.08
CA SER A 217 12.08 -31.08 -14.08
C SER A 217 13.47 -31.64 -13.75
N ARG A 218 13.85 -31.73 -12.47
CA ARG A 218 15.11 -32.34 -12.03
C ARG A 218 15.12 -33.87 -12.25
N SER A 219 14.00 -34.55 -11.98
CA SER A 219 13.91 -36.01 -12.23
C SER A 219 13.98 -36.34 -13.72
N ARG A 220 13.37 -35.51 -14.60
CA ARG A 220 13.45 -35.69 -16.06
C ARG A 220 14.84 -35.39 -16.64
N SER A 221 15.60 -34.46 -16.07
CA SER A 221 16.97 -34.19 -16.52
C SER A 221 17.94 -35.28 -16.05
N ALA A 222 17.76 -35.83 -14.85
CA ALA A 222 18.57 -36.91 -14.32
C ALA A 222 18.36 -38.23 -15.11
N SER A 223 17.12 -38.58 -15.48
CA SER A 223 16.82 -39.77 -16.29
C SER A 223 17.36 -39.67 -17.73
N ARG A 224 17.37 -38.44 -18.32
CA ARG A 224 17.98 -38.24 -19.66
C ARG A 224 19.50 -38.31 -19.65
N SER A 225 20.18 -37.91 -18.57
CA SER A 225 21.64 -38.03 -18.46
C SER A 225 22.10 -39.45 -18.20
N ALA A 226 21.31 -40.25 -17.47
CA ALA A 226 21.60 -41.66 -17.22
C ALA A 226 21.44 -42.55 -18.48
N GLY A 227 20.37 -42.29 -19.27
CA GLY A 227 20.13 -43.01 -20.54
C GLY A 227 21.19 -42.75 -21.63
N ARG A 228 21.85 -41.60 -21.58
CA ARG A 228 22.89 -41.23 -22.57
C ARG A 228 24.26 -41.86 -22.28
N LYS A 229 24.54 -42.26 -21.02
CA LYS A 229 25.79 -42.91 -20.63
C LYS A 229 25.80 -44.42 -20.90
N THR A 230 24.65 -45.04 -20.98
CA THR A 230 24.57 -46.51 -21.30
C THR A 230 24.63 -46.78 -22.79
N SER A 231 24.25 -45.85 -23.66
CA SER A 231 24.29 -46.01 -25.12
C SER A 231 25.70 -45.85 -25.75
N SER A 232 26.65 -45.22 -25.04
CA SER A 232 28.01 -45.02 -25.53
C SER A 232 28.96 -46.19 -25.20
N ARG A 233 28.53 -47.14 -24.33
CA ARG A 233 29.36 -48.30 -23.93
C ARG A 233 29.06 -49.56 -24.75
N ALA A 234 28.08 -49.53 -25.64
CA ALA A 234 27.69 -50.65 -26.49
C ALA A 234 28.22 -50.58 -27.94
N LYS A 235 29.14 -49.68 -28.24
CA LYS A 235 29.79 -49.50 -29.55
C LYS A 235 31.31 -49.28 -29.40
N ALA A 236 31.99 -50.17 -28.72
CA ALA A 236 33.45 -50.33 -28.75
C ALA A 236 33.79 -51.83 -28.75
#